data_4ee262d0440b73c3c137f45713348a7b
#
_entry.id   4ee262d0440b73c3c137f45713348a7b
#
_cell.length_a   1.000
_cell.length_b   1.000
_cell.length_c   1.000
_cell.angle_alpha   90.00
_cell.angle_beta   90.00
_cell.angle_gamma   90.00
#
_symmetry.space_group_name_H-M   'P 1'
#
loop_
_entity.id
_entity.type
_entity.pdbx_description
1 polymer ?
#
loop_
_entity_poly.entity_id
_entity_poly.type
_entity_poly.pdbx_seq_one_letter_code
_entity_poly.pdbx_strand_id
1 'polypeptide(L)'
;MCIRDRFLAVPTQNLASFCKENKSFLTDRPLIACCKGVDQATGLRPSEILSEHSSKIAVMSGPSFAVDISKGMPTALVLASAEPGFLRKLQSDISMHNFRLYRTSDVVGVELGGALKNIIAIACGIAIGAKQGDSARAALMTRGFSEMVAFAQAHGAKEKTLTGLSGLGDLSLTCNSEKSRNFVFGVSLGCQKPFNKNTTVEGVATAFAVSQKARSLGLEMPITSSVSALVEGSASIEEVINSLLSRPTKEE
;
A
#
# COMPACT_ATOMS: atom_id res chain seq x y z
N MET A 1 -6.28 -29.53 -15.41
CA MET A 1 -5.68 -28.19 -15.36
C MET A 1 -4.81 -28.12 -14.11
N CYS A 2 -3.48 -28.12 -14.24
CA CYS A 2 -2.59 -27.99 -13.07
C CYS A 2 -2.52 -26.50 -12.69
N ILE A 3 -3.27 -26.09 -11.67
CA ILE A 3 -3.12 -24.79 -11.06
C ILE A 3 -1.77 -24.81 -10.31
N ARG A 4 -0.75 -24.14 -10.87
CA ARG A 4 0.60 -24.16 -10.33
C ARG A 4 0.86 -23.03 -9.37
N ASP A 5 0.40 -21.82 -9.70
CA ASP A 5 0.68 -20.60 -8.99
C ASP A 5 -0.53 -20.18 -8.13
N ARG A 6 -0.30 -19.48 -7.02
CA ARG A 6 -1.34 -18.97 -6.11
C ARG A 6 -1.27 -17.46 -6.01
N PHE A 7 -2.33 -16.78 -6.40
CA PHE A 7 -2.50 -15.35 -6.19
C PHE A 7 -3.23 -15.11 -4.87
N LEU A 8 -2.59 -14.40 -3.95
CA LEU A 8 -3.09 -14.14 -2.61
C LEU A 8 -3.58 -12.69 -2.55
N ALA A 9 -4.89 -12.53 -2.61
CA ALA A 9 -5.58 -11.23 -2.62
C ALA A 9 -6.44 -11.03 -1.35
N VAL A 10 -6.18 -11.80 -0.31
CA VAL A 10 -6.83 -11.62 1.01
C VAL A 10 -6.31 -10.36 1.69
N PRO A 11 -7.07 -9.69 2.58
CA PRO A 11 -6.55 -8.58 3.36
C PRO A 11 -5.27 -8.95 4.11
N THR A 12 -4.32 -8.02 4.16
CA THR A 12 -2.99 -8.28 4.78
C THR A 12 -3.12 -8.77 6.22
N GLN A 13 -4.07 -8.21 6.98
CA GLN A 13 -4.31 -8.58 8.37
C GLN A 13 -4.82 -10.03 8.56
N ASN A 14 -5.32 -10.64 7.50
CA ASN A 14 -5.82 -12.03 7.51
C ASN A 14 -4.83 -12.99 6.83
N LEU A 15 -3.73 -12.49 6.27
CA LEU A 15 -2.82 -13.31 5.45
C LEU A 15 -2.18 -14.42 6.27
N ALA A 16 -1.68 -14.13 7.46
CA ALA A 16 -1.01 -15.12 8.31
C ALA A 16 -1.97 -16.25 8.74
N SER A 17 -3.18 -15.92 9.20
CA SER A 17 -4.20 -16.91 9.57
C SER A 17 -4.64 -17.74 8.36
N PHE A 18 -4.89 -17.07 7.23
CA PHE A 18 -5.22 -17.75 5.97
C PHE A 18 -4.15 -18.76 5.55
N CYS A 19 -2.87 -18.36 5.62
CA CYS A 19 -1.76 -19.25 5.27
C CYS A 19 -1.65 -20.45 6.21
N LYS A 20 -1.87 -20.24 7.50
CA LYS A 20 -1.87 -21.31 8.51
C LYS A 20 -2.99 -22.33 8.25
N GLU A 21 -4.19 -21.85 7.99
CA GLU A 21 -5.38 -22.69 7.73
C GLU A 21 -5.27 -23.45 6.39
N ASN A 22 -4.56 -22.89 5.41
CA ASN A 22 -4.45 -23.45 4.06
C ASN A 22 -3.04 -23.99 3.74
N LYS A 23 -2.26 -24.36 4.75
CA LYS A 23 -0.85 -24.76 4.62
C LYS A 23 -0.63 -25.80 3.53
N SER A 24 -1.45 -26.86 3.45
CA SER A 24 -1.32 -27.94 2.46
C SER A 24 -1.46 -27.47 1.00
N PHE A 25 -2.18 -26.36 0.76
CA PHE A 25 -2.35 -25.79 -0.58
C PHE A 25 -1.24 -24.79 -0.95
N LEU A 26 -0.48 -24.29 0.03
CA LEU A 26 0.51 -23.24 -0.16
C LEU A 26 1.94 -23.74 -0.13
N THR A 27 2.22 -24.80 0.65
CA THR A 27 3.58 -25.32 0.82
C THR A 27 4.18 -25.73 -0.53
N ASP A 28 5.42 -25.26 -0.77
CA ASP A 28 6.23 -25.51 -1.97
C ASP A 28 5.58 -25.08 -3.30
N ARG A 29 4.58 -24.23 -3.24
CA ARG A 29 3.94 -23.64 -4.42
C ARG A 29 4.44 -22.21 -4.67
N PRO A 30 4.53 -21.78 -5.93
CA PRO A 30 4.75 -20.36 -6.22
C PRO A 30 3.60 -19.52 -5.67
N LEU A 31 3.93 -18.54 -4.82
CA LEU A 31 2.97 -17.63 -4.18
C LEU A 31 3.16 -16.21 -4.67
N ILE A 32 2.07 -15.55 -5.09
CA ILE A 32 2.07 -14.19 -5.57
C ILE A 32 1.22 -13.34 -4.63
N ALA A 33 1.86 -12.47 -3.84
CA ALA A 33 1.17 -11.51 -2.99
C ALA A 33 0.58 -10.37 -3.83
N CYS A 34 -0.74 -10.17 -3.72
CA CYS A 34 -1.47 -9.04 -4.33
C CYS A 34 -2.03 -8.10 -3.26
N CYS A 35 -2.00 -8.49 -1.98
CA CYS A 35 -2.39 -7.65 -0.85
C CYS A 35 -1.38 -6.51 -0.64
N LYS A 36 -1.87 -5.39 -0.09
CA LYS A 36 -1.10 -4.14 0.04
C LYS A 36 -1.25 -3.62 1.47
N GLY A 37 -0.29 -3.93 2.33
CA GLY A 37 -0.30 -3.51 3.72
C GLY A 37 0.90 -4.08 4.48
N VAL A 38 0.94 -3.74 5.77
CA VAL A 38 1.85 -4.30 6.76
C VAL A 38 0.98 -4.92 7.85
N ASP A 39 1.29 -6.13 8.28
CA ASP A 39 0.57 -6.79 9.37
C ASP A 39 0.76 -6.00 10.68
N GLN A 40 -0.35 -5.65 11.30
CA GLN A 40 -0.35 -4.78 12.48
C GLN A 40 0.28 -5.45 13.70
N ALA A 41 0.09 -6.76 13.85
CA ALA A 41 0.55 -7.50 15.02
C ALA A 41 2.05 -7.78 14.98
N THR A 42 2.58 -8.09 13.80
CA THR A 42 3.97 -8.55 13.63
C THR A 42 4.88 -7.51 12.98
N GLY A 43 4.31 -6.52 12.28
CA GLY A 43 5.07 -5.59 11.45
C GLY A 43 5.61 -6.22 10.15
N LEU A 44 5.23 -7.45 9.83
CA LEU A 44 5.71 -8.17 8.67
C LEU A 44 4.98 -7.72 7.39
N ARG A 45 5.73 -7.73 6.29
CA ARG A 45 5.20 -7.55 4.94
C ARG A 45 4.66 -8.87 4.39
N PRO A 46 3.76 -8.86 3.41
CA PRO A 46 3.21 -10.08 2.82
C PRO A 46 4.25 -11.11 2.37
N SER A 47 5.34 -10.67 1.73
CA SER A 47 6.40 -11.59 1.30
C SER A 47 7.10 -12.29 2.47
N GLU A 48 7.26 -11.61 3.60
CA GLU A 48 7.87 -12.17 4.81
C GLU A 48 6.95 -13.23 5.43
N ILE A 49 5.64 -12.97 5.50
CA ILE A 49 4.63 -13.95 5.96
C ILE A 49 4.65 -15.18 5.04
N LEU A 50 4.68 -14.98 3.72
CA LEU A 50 4.66 -16.07 2.75
C LEU A 50 5.94 -16.90 2.73
N SER A 51 7.08 -16.34 3.18
CA SER A 51 8.38 -17.03 3.21
C SER A 51 8.40 -18.26 4.12
N GLU A 52 7.49 -18.32 5.10
CA GLU A 52 7.31 -19.49 5.95
C GLU A 52 6.68 -20.68 5.22
N HIS A 53 6.09 -20.44 4.04
CA HIS A 53 5.31 -21.46 3.31
C HIS A 53 5.93 -21.84 1.96
N SER A 54 6.73 -20.97 1.36
CA SER A 54 7.34 -21.21 0.05
C SER A 54 8.63 -20.42 -0.13
N SER A 55 9.57 -21.00 -0.86
CA SER A 55 10.77 -20.29 -1.34
C SER A 55 10.52 -19.49 -2.62
N LYS A 56 9.42 -19.75 -3.35
CA LYS A 56 9.08 -19.09 -4.62
C LYS A 56 7.99 -18.05 -4.41
N ILE A 57 8.42 -16.84 -4.08
CA ILE A 57 7.52 -15.73 -3.78
C ILE A 57 7.71 -14.60 -4.79
N ALA A 58 6.60 -14.07 -5.24
CA ALA A 58 6.55 -12.81 -5.97
C ALA A 58 5.53 -11.88 -5.33
N VAL A 59 5.70 -10.59 -5.56
CA VAL A 59 4.76 -9.53 -5.18
C VAL A 59 4.28 -8.84 -6.44
N MET A 60 2.99 -8.56 -6.52
CA MET A 60 2.40 -7.81 -7.62
C MET A 60 1.70 -6.55 -7.09
N SER A 61 2.16 -5.37 -7.52
CA SER A 61 1.62 -4.09 -7.08
C SER A 61 1.71 -3.04 -8.20
N GLY A 62 0.94 -1.96 -8.06
CA GLY A 62 0.92 -0.84 -9.01
C GLY A 62 -0.48 -0.27 -9.20
N PRO A 63 -0.63 0.74 -10.08
CA PRO A 63 -1.87 1.46 -10.27
C PRO A 63 -2.94 0.59 -10.93
N SER A 64 -3.81 0.01 -10.11
CA SER A 64 -4.86 -0.88 -10.59
C SER A 64 -6.08 -0.90 -9.68
N PHE A 65 -7.25 -0.81 -10.27
CA PHE A 65 -8.49 -1.18 -9.62
C PHE A 65 -8.99 -2.49 -10.22
N ALA A 66 -9.41 -3.43 -9.39
CA ALA A 66 -9.92 -4.73 -9.83
C ALA A 66 -11.08 -4.59 -10.84
N VAL A 67 -11.92 -3.57 -10.67
CA VAL A 67 -13.03 -3.24 -11.59
C VAL A 67 -12.53 -2.88 -12.99
N ASP A 68 -11.40 -2.17 -13.10
CA ASP A 68 -10.85 -1.77 -14.41
C ASP A 68 -10.20 -2.98 -15.09
N ILE A 69 -9.48 -3.82 -14.34
CA ILE A 69 -8.92 -5.08 -14.84
C ILE A 69 -10.02 -6.01 -15.33
N SER A 70 -11.11 -6.17 -14.57
CA SER A 70 -12.22 -7.06 -14.95
C SER A 70 -12.98 -6.62 -16.21
N LYS A 71 -12.90 -5.32 -16.53
CA LYS A 71 -13.44 -4.75 -17.78
C LYS A 71 -12.44 -4.79 -18.95
N GLY A 72 -11.27 -5.39 -18.75
CA GLY A 72 -10.24 -5.47 -19.77
C GLY A 72 -9.56 -4.12 -20.09
N MET A 73 -9.65 -3.14 -19.20
CA MET A 73 -8.99 -1.85 -19.40
C MET A 73 -7.47 -1.97 -19.30
N PRO A 74 -6.71 -1.17 -20.07
CA PRO A 74 -5.26 -1.20 -20.03
C PRO A 74 -4.74 -0.97 -18.61
N THR A 75 -3.93 -1.89 -18.14
CA THR A 75 -3.35 -1.86 -16.78
C THR A 75 -1.88 -2.23 -16.83
N ALA A 76 -1.07 -1.51 -16.07
CA ALA A 76 0.36 -1.77 -15.94
C ALA A 76 0.73 -1.94 -14.46
N LEU A 77 1.34 -3.07 -14.11
CA LEU A 77 1.75 -3.42 -12.76
C LEU A 77 3.23 -3.79 -12.71
N VAL A 78 3.75 -3.87 -11.50
CA VAL A 78 5.10 -4.37 -11.22
C VAL A 78 5.01 -5.73 -10.56
N LEU A 79 5.82 -6.66 -11.08
CA LEU A 79 6.11 -7.96 -10.51
C LEU A 79 7.49 -7.91 -9.86
N ALA A 80 7.59 -8.25 -8.58
CA ALA A 80 8.85 -8.28 -7.86
C ALA A 80 9.15 -9.67 -7.28
N SER A 81 10.38 -10.14 -7.44
CA SER A 81 10.87 -11.37 -6.79
C SER A 81 12.39 -11.33 -6.73
N ALA A 82 12.95 -11.95 -5.71
CA ALA A 82 14.40 -12.15 -5.59
C ALA A 82 14.95 -13.15 -6.62
N GLU A 83 14.10 -14.00 -7.23
CA GLU A 83 14.49 -15.03 -8.18
C GLU A 83 14.25 -14.60 -9.64
N PRO A 84 15.31 -14.22 -10.40
CA PRO A 84 15.15 -13.69 -11.77
C PRO A 84 14.52 -14.70 -12.75
N GLY A 85 14.82 -15.99 -12.60
CA GLY A 85 14.29 -17.04 -13.46
C GLY A 85 12.77 -17.21 -13.28
N PHE A 86 12.33 -17.29 -12.05
CA PHE A 86 10.92 -17.35 -11.69
C PHE A 86 10.17 -16.10 -12.17
N LEU A 87 10.75 -14.93 -11.94
CA LEU A 87 10.17 -13.65 -12.31
C LEU A 87 9.95 -13.50 -13.83
N ARG A 88 10.92 -13.91 -14.64
CA ARG A 88 10.79 -13.91 -16.12
C ARG A 88 9.67 -14.83 -16.59
N LYS A 89 9.63 -16.04 -16.04
CA LYS A 89 8.60 -17.02 -16.37
C LYS A 89 7.22 -16.51 -16.00
N LEU A 90 7.06 -16.00 -14.77
CA LEU A 90 5.79 -15.49 -14.27
C LEU A 90 5.28 -14.32 -15.12
N GLN A 91 6.15 -13.39 -15.51
CA GLN A 91 5.80 -12.30 -16.41
C GLN A 91 5.29 -12.83 -17.77
N SER A 92 6.00 -13.79 -18.37
CA SER A 92 5.62 -14.39 -19.65
C SER A 92 4.27 -15.11 -19.56
N ASP A 93 4.02 -15.81 -18.46
CA ASP A 93 2.81 -16.62 -18.28
C ASP A 93 1.55 -15.75 -18.01
N ILE A 94 1.72 -14.52 -17.46
CA ILE A 94 0.58 -13.71 -16.99
C ILE A 94 0.35 -12.48 -17.88
N SER A 95 1.39 -11.90 -18.48
CA SER A 95 1.24 -10.68 -19.28
C SER A 95 0.33 -10.88 -20.49
N MET A 96 -0.55 -9.91 -20.71
CA MET A 96 -1.46 -9.84 -21.87
C MET A 96 -1.36 -8.47 -22.52
N HIS A 97 -1.98 -8.30 -23.70
CA HIS A 97 -1.95 -7.04 -24.45
C HIS A 97 -2.39 -5.84 -23.60
N ASN A 98 -3.45 -5.99 -22.85
CA ASN A 98 -4.05 -4.97 -21.96
C ASN A 98 -3.63 -5.10 -20.48
N PHE A 99 -2.81 -6.09 -20.13
CA PHE A 99 -2.33 -6.31 -18.76
C PHE A 99 -0.80 -6.49 -18.78
N ARG A 100 -0.10 -5.37 -18.64
CA ARG A 100 1.37 -5.32 -18.77
C ARG A 100 2.05 -5.45 -17.42
N LEU A 101 3.01 -6.36 -17.32
CA LEU A 101 3.81 -6.55 -16.11
C LEU A 101 5.25 -6.11 -16.35
N TYR A 102 5.74 -5.23 -15.48
CA TYR A 102 7.14 -4.83 -15.40
C TYR A 102 7.83 -5.59 -14.28
N ARG A 103 9.13 -5.84 -14.40
CA ARG A 103 9.88 -6.67 -13.44
C ARG A 103 10.87 -5.86 -12.65
N THR A 104 11.03 -6.23 -11.36
CA THR A 104 12.12 -5.74 -10.51
C THR A 104 12.53 -6.82 -9.51
N SER A 105 13.78 -6.75 -9.02
CA SER A 105 14.24 -7.55 -7.87
C SER A 105 13.97 -6.86 -6.53
N ASP A 106 13.50 -5.62 -6.54
CA ASP A 106 13.23 -4.84 -5.32
C ASP A 106 11.83 -5.17 -4.77
N VAL A 107 11.73 -6.30 -4.07
CA VAL A 107 10.50 -6.76 -3.42
C VAL A 107 10.06 -5.76 -2.36
N VAL A 108 11.00 -5.26 -1.55
CA VAL A 108 10.74 -4.31 -0.46
C VAL A 108 10.10 -3.03 -0.98
N GLY A 109 10.68 -2.44 -2.03
CA GLY A 109 10.17 -1.21 -2.62
C GLY A 109 8.77 -1.36 -3.22
N VAL A 110 8.49 -2.51 -3.86
CA VAL A 110 7.15 -2.78 -4.43
C VAL A 110 6.09 -2.97 -3.35
N GLU A 111 6.40 -3.69 -2.28
CA GLU A 111 5.47 -3.89 -1.16
C GLU A 111 5.20 -2.60 -0.39
N LEU A 112 6.26 -1.89 0.01
CA LEU A 112 6.12 -0.67 0.79
C LEU A 112 5.46 0.45 -0.01
N GLY A 113 5.76 0.57 -1.32
CA GLY A 113 5.04 1.48 -2.19
C GLY A 113 3.53 1.23 -2.18
N GLY A 114 3.13 -0.03 -2.36
CA GLY A 114 1.71 -0.43 -2.32
C GLY A 114 1.05 -0.29 -0.96
N ALA A 115 1.79 -0.46 0.14
CA ALA A 115 1.25 -0.35 1.50
C ALA A 115 1.10 1.11 1.94
N LEU A 116 2.17 1.91 1.84
CA LEU A 116 2.24 3.26 2.36
C LEU A 116 1.30 4.25 1.65
N LYS A 117 1.10 4.08 0.33
CA LYS A 117 0.16 4.91 -0.43
C LYS A 117 -1.24 4.94 0.18
N ASN A 118 -1.68 3.86 0.83
CA ASN A 118 -3.00 3.76 1.41
C ASN A 118 -3.18 4.72 2.60
N ILE A 119 -2.12 4.96 3.36
CA ILE A 119 -2.09 5.93 4.46
C ILE A 119 -2.26 7.34 3.90
N ILE A 120 -1.48 7.66 2.86
CA ILE A 120 -1.51 8.98 2.23
C ILE A 120 -2.87 9.23 1.57
N ALA A 121 -3.49 8.20 1.00
CA ALA A 121 -4.84 8.30 0.44
C ALA A 121 -5.88 8.65 1.52
N ILE A 122 -5.75 8.13 2.74
CA ILE A 122 -6.62 8.52 3.87
C ILE A 122 -6.40 10.00 4.18
N ALA A 123 -5.16 10.48 4.32
CA ALA A 123 -4.85 11.88 4.59
C ALA A 123 -5.40 12.83 3.50
N CYS A 124 -5.22 12.47 2.23
CA CYS A 124 -5.78 13.20 1.09
C CYS A 124 -7.32 13.24 1.14
N GLY A 125 -7.95 12.13 1.48
CA GLY A 125 -9.38 12.03 1.66
C GLY A 125 -9.89 12.94 2.79
N ILE A 126 -9.20 12.97 3.94
CA ILE A 126 -9.52 13.86 5.07
C ILE A 126 -9.51 15.32 4.61
N ALA A 127 -8.48 15.75 3.89
CA ALA A 127 -8.38 17.13 3.40
C ALA A 127 -9.54 17.50 2.46
N ILE A 128 -9.91 16.62 1.55
CA ILE A 128 -11.05 16.83 0.63
C ILE A 128 -12.37 16.84 1.41
N GLY A 129 -12.59 15.91 2.32
CA GLY A 129 -13.79 15.86 3.15
C GLY A 129 -13.95 17.11 4.05
N ALA A 130 -12.85 17.61 4.57
CA ALA A 130 -12.78 18.85 5.34
C ALA A 130 -12.77 20.13 4.47
N LYS A 131 -13.01 20.03 3.16
CA LYS A 131 -13.09 21.15 2.20
C LYS A 131 -11.82 22.01 2.09
N GLN A 132 -10.65 21.42 2.31
CA GLN A 132 -9.36 22.12 2.17
C GLN A 132 -8.92 22.30 0.70
N GLY A 133 -9.59 21.65 -0.23
CA GLY A 133 -9.39 21.78 -1.68
C GLY A 133 -8.27 20.93 -2.27
N ASP A 134 -8.17 21.00 -3.60
CA ASP A 134 -7.27 20.14 -4.38
C ASP A 134 -5.79 20.51 -4.19
N SER A 135 -5.48 21.78 -3.93
CA SER A 135 -4.10 22.22 -3.65
C SER A 135 -3.55 21.59 -2.36
N ALA A 136 -4.37 21.52 -1.31
CA ALA A 136 -4.00 20.86 -0.06
C ALA A 136 -3.80 19.36 -0.28
N ARG A 137 -4.69 18.72 -1.04
CA ARG A 137 -4.52 17.30 -1.44
C ARG A 137 -3.21 17.06 -2.18
N ALA A 138 -2.88 17.90 -3.17
CA ALA A 138 -1.64 17.78 -3.94
C ALA A 138 -0.40 17.93 -3.05
N ALA A 139 -0.40 18.93 -2.14
CA ALA A 139 0.68 19.13 -1.18
C ALA A 139 0.85 17.92 -0.24
N LEU A 140 -0.26 17.37 0.28
CA LEU A 140 -0.23 16.18 1.13
C LEU A 140 0.28 14.94 0.37
N MET A 141 -0.12 14.77 -0.88
CA MET A 141 0.36 13.68 -1.73
C MET A 141 1.87 13.77 -1.95
N THR A 142 2.40 14.97 -2.26
CA THR A 142 3.84 15.19 -2.48
C THR A 142 4.65 14.93 -1.21
N ARG A 143 4.23 15.51 -0.07
CA ARG A 143 4.91 15.30 1.21
C ARG A 143 4.79 13.85 1.70
N GLY A 144 3.63 13.24 1.51
CA GLY A 144 3.41 11.83 1.82
C GLY A 144 4.29 10.91 0.98
N PHE A 145 4.53 11.26 -0.28
CA PHE A 145 5.48 10.52 -1.11
C PHE A 145 6.90 10.59 -0.53
N SER A 146 7.33 11.75 -0.03
CA SER A 146 8.63 11.86 0.65
C SER A 146 8.71 10.98 1.91
N GLU A 147 7.65 10.90 2.71
CA GLU A 147 7.58 9.95 3.83
C GLU A 147 7.70 8.50 3.36
N MET A 148 6.98 8.14 2.28
CA MET A 148 7.05 6.80 1.70
C MET A 148 8.46 6.45 1.26
N VAL A 149 9.18 7.36 0.59
CA VAL A 149 10.55 7.15 0.14
C VAL A 149 11.47 6.96 1.34
N ALA A 150 11.42 7.85 2.33
CA ALA A 150 12.28 7.78 3.52
C ALA A 150 12.10 6.46 4.28
N PHE A 151 10.84 6.06 4.52
CA PHE A 151 10.54 4.80 5.21
C PHE A 151 10.99 3.58 4.40
N ALA A 152 10.72 3.55 3.12
CA ALA A 152 11.08 2.44 2.26
C ALA A 152 12.61 2.29 2.11
N GLN A 153 13.34 3.40 1.97
CA GLN A 153 14.81 3.40 1.92
C GLN A 153 15.43 2.88 3.23
N ALA A 154 14.87 3.25 4.38
CA ALA A 154 15.31 2.73 5.68
C ALA A 154 15.13 1.20 5.79
N HIS A 155 14.30 0.61 4.95
CA HIS A 155 14.11 -0.85 4.83
C HIS A 155 14.85 -1.47 3.63
N GLY A 156 15.76 -0.73 2.97
CA GLY A 156 16.57 -1.21 1.86
C GLY A 156 15.90 -1.15 0.48
N ALA A 157 14.75 -0.49 0.34
CA ALA A 157 14.11 -0.26 -0.95
C ALA A 157 14.92 0.71 -1.82
N LYS A 158 14.75 0.58 -3.13
CA LYS A 158 15.37 1.49 -4.11
C LYS A 158 14.40 2.64 -4.42
N GLU A 159 14.89 3.88 -4.36
CA GLU A 159 14.11 5.07 -4.70
C GLU A 159 13.48 4.98 -6.11
N LYS A 160 14.22 4.45 -7.08
CA LYS A 160 13.72 4.21 -8.44
C LYS A 160 12.45 3.35 -8.46
N THR A 161 12.28 2.43 -7.53
CA THR A 161 11.06 1.61 -7.42
C THR A 161 9.89 2.45 -6.92
N LEU A 162 10.14 3.33 -5.94
CA LEU A 162 9.13 4.22 -5.38
C LEU A 162 8.67 5.29 -6.38
N THR A 163 9.55 5.82 -7.22
CA THR A 163 9.20 6.77 -8.30
C THR A 163 8.48 6.13 -9.48
N GLY A 164 8.41 4.78 -9.51
CA GLY A 164 7.76 4.00 -10.56
C GLY A 164 6.27 3.71 -10.30
N LEU A 165 5.77 2.67 -11.00
CA LEU A 165 4.36 2.29 -10.98
C LEU A 165 3.87 1.86 -9.59
N SER A 166 4.65 1.06 -8.85
CA SER A 166 4.23 0.54 -7.53
C SER A 166 4.30 1.58 -6.40
N GLY A 167 5.00 2.69 -6.61
CA GLY A 167 5.05 3.82 -5.67
C GLY A 167 4.22 5.00 -6.17
N LEU A 168 4.85 5.96 -6.85
CA LEU A 168 4.22 7.20 -7.30
C LEU A 168 2.99 6.97 -8.18
N GLY A 169 3.05 6.01 -9.11
CA GLY A 169 1.92 5.69 -9.98
C GLY A 169 0.68 5.23 -9.21
N ASP A 170 0.85 4.30 -8.26
CA ASP A 170 -0.25 3.78 -7.45
C ASP A 170 -0.72 4.80 -6.39
N LEU A 171 0.18 5.60 -5.85
CA LEU A 171 -0.15 6.74 -4.99
C LEU A 171 -1.05 7.73 -5.71
N SER A 172 -0.63 8.19 -6.89
CA SER A 172 -1.38 9.15 -7.71
C SER A 172 -2.79 8.65 -8.03
N LEU A 173 -2.92 7.38 -8.46
CA LEU A 173 -4.22 6.78 -8.71
C LEU A 173 -5.09 6.74 -7.46
N THR A 174 -4.51 6.33 -6.32
CA THR A 174 -5.26 6.04 -5.10
C THR A 174 -5.73 7.32 -4.40
N CYS A 175 -4.93 8.38 -4.41
CA CYS A 175 -5.25 9.68 -3.78
C CYS A 175 -6.24 10.53 -4.59
N ASN A 176 -6.51 10.17 -5.84
CA ASN A 176 -7.36 10.96 -6.76
C ASN A 176 -8.62 10.22 -7.21
N SER A 177 -8.99 9.10 -6.58
CA SER A 177 -10.11 8.29 -7.06
C SER A 177 -11.06 7.86 -5.96
N GLU A 178 -12.34 8.07 -6.19
CA GLU A 178 -13.42 7.54 -5.34
C GLU A 178 -13.55 6.00 -5.40
N LYS A 179 -12.85 5.33 -6.31
CA LYS A 179 -12.72 3.86 -6.30
C LYS A 179 -11.80 3.39 -5.17
N SER A 180 -10.98 4.28 -4.60
CA SER A 180 -10.09 3.97 -3.49
C SER A 180 -10.85 3.96 -2.17
N ARG A 181 -10.99 2.79 -1.56
CA ARG A 181 -11.62 2.63 -0.23
C ARG A 181 -10.92 3.47 0.84
N ASN A 182 -9.58 3.59 0.77
CA ASN A 182 -8.80 4.41 1.70
C ASN A 182 -9.10 5.91 1.52
N PHE A 183 -9.16 6.40 0.28
CA PHE A 183 -9.52 7.78 0.00
C PHE A 183 -10.94 8.11 0.45
N VAL A 184 -11.92 7.27 0.10
CA VAL A 184 -13.33 7.45 0.49
C VAL A 184 -13.51 7.39 2.01
N PHE A 185 -12.77 6.50 2.70
CA PHE A 185 -12.74 6.48 4.16
C PHE A 185 -12.24 7.82 4.72
N GLY A 186 -11.13 8.34 4.19
CA GLY A 186 -10.61 9.65 4.57
C GLY A 186 -11.63 10.77 4.34
N VAL A 187 -12.31 10.77 3.20
CA VAL A 187 -13.39 11.74 2.90
C VAL A 187 -14.50 11.66 3.95
N SER A 188 -14.92 10.46 4.33
CA SER A 188 -15.96 10.29 5.34
C SER A 188 -15.53 10.83 6.70
N LEU A 189 -14.27 10.63 7.10
CA LEU A 189 -13.70 11.20 8.32
C LEU A 189 -13.70 12.74 8.26
N GLY A 190 -13.17 13.32 7.17
CA GLY A 190 -13.11 14.77 6.99
C GLY A 190 -14.47 15.46 6.96
N CYS A 191 -15.50 14.76 6.43
CA CYS A 191 -16.90 15.21 6.47
C CYS A 191 -17.61 14.90 7.79
N GLN A 192 -16.99 14.22 8.73
CA GLN A 192 -17.59 13.70 9.96
C GLN A 192 -18.85 12.84 9.69
N LYS A 193 -18.79 12.01 8.63
CA LYS A 193 -19.88 11.13 8.22
C LYS A 193 -19.56 9.67 8.57
N PRO A 194 -20.58 8.85 8.86
CA PRO A 194 -20.36 7.44 9.11
C PRO A 194 -19.80 6.73 7.88
N PHE A 195 -18.88 5.79 8.09
CA PHE A 195 -18.34 4.91 7.07
C PHE A 195 -18.80 3.47 7.32
N ASN A 196 -19.00 2.69 6.27
CA ASN A 196 -19.41 1.30 6.41
C ASN A 196 -18.31 0.46 7.08
N LYS A 197 -18.53 0.04 8.31
CA LYS A 197 -17.59 -0.73 9.14
C LYS A 197 -17.19 -2.08 8.54
N ASN A 198 -17.98 -2.63 7.61
CA ASN A 198 -17.67 -3.89 6.93
C ASN A 198 -16.72 -3.70 5.74
N THR A 199 -16.34 -2.47 5.40
CA THR A 199 -15.40 -2.20 4.32
C THR A 199 -13.97 -2.27 4.85
N THR A 200 -13.17 -3.16 4.29
CA THR A 200 -11.74 -3.26 4.63
C THR A 200 -10.98 -2.01 4.15
N VAL A 201 -10.31 -1.34 5.06
CA VAL A 201 -9.45 -0.17 4.83
C VAL A 201 -8.04 -0.52 5.27
N GLU A 202 -7.22 -1.01 4.34
CA GLU A 202 -5.85 -1.49 4.62
C GLU A 202 -4.93 -0.41 5.21
N GLY A 203 -5.17 0.85 4.84
CA GLY A 203 -4.38 1.99 5.32
C GLY A 203 -4.46 2.21 6.83
N VAL A 204 -5.54 1.79 7.49
CA VAL A 204 -5.74 1.93 8.94
C VAL A 204 -4.71 1.11 9.71
N ALA A 205 -4.71 -0.21 9.51
CA ALA A 205 -3.77 -1.10 10.18
C ALA A 205 -2.31 -0.80 9.78
N THR A 206 -2.11 -0.44 8.49
CA THR A 206 -0.79 -0.05 7.98
C THR A 206 -0.27 1.23 8.66
N ALA A 207 -1.12 2.25 8.89
CA ALA A 207 -0.73 3.49 9.56
C ALA A 207 -0.22 3.22 10.97
N PHE A 208 -0.91 2.37 11.72
CA PHE A 208 -0.50 1.96 13.05
C PHE A 208 0.87 1.26 13.05
N ALA A 209 1.02 0.18 12.26
CA ALA A 209 2.26 -0.59 12.18
C ALA A 209 3.45 0.28 11.74
N VAL A 210 3.26 1.10 10.71
CA VAL A 210 4.29 1.98 10.16
C VAL A 210 4.65 3.10 11.14
N SER A 211 3.68 3.71 11.83
CA SER A 211 3.93 4.75 12.82
C SER A 211 4.78 4.22 13.98
N GLN A 212 4.49 3.02 14.48
CA GLN A 212 5.30 2.39 15.51
C GLN A 212 6.74 2.11 15.03
N LYS A 213 6.87 1.53 13.83
CA LYS A 213 8.17 1.21 13.25
C LYS A 213 8.99 2.45 12.96
N ALA A 214 8.39 3.50 12.43
CA ALA A 214 9.05 4.78 12.16
C ALA A 214 9.63 5.39 13.44
N ARG A 215 8.86 5.40 14.55
CA ARG A 215 9.36 5.86 15.86
C ARG A 215 10.59 5.08 16.31
N SER A 216 10.59 3.75 16.17
CA SER A 216 11.73 2.91 16.55
C SER A 216 12.98 3.16 15.70
N LEU A 217 12.81 3.68 14.49
CA LEU A 217 13.89 4.03 13.55
C LEU A 217 14.28 5.51 13.60
N GLY A 218 13.62 6.33 14.43
CA GLY A 218 13.86 7.77 14.50
C GLY A 218 13.43 8.52 13.23
N LEU A 219 12.49 7.97 12.43
CA LEU A 219 12.00 8.59 11.21
C LEU A 219 10.85 9.53 11.49
N GLU A 220 10.94 10.75 10.96
CA GLU A 220 9.84 11.71 11.00
C GLU A 220 8.81 11.39 9.91
N MET A 221 7.66 10.89 10.30
CA MET A 221 6.54 10.56 9.42
C MET A 221 5.24 11.20 9.92
N PRO A 222 5.13 12.52 9.85
CA PRO A 222 4.03 13.25 10.49
C PRO A 222 2.68 13.03 9.83
N ILE A 223 2.57 12.81 8.51
CA ILE A 223 1.30 12.46 7.86
C ILE A 223 0.84 11.09 8.35
N THR A 224 1.73 10.12 8.33
CA THR A 224 1.47 8.77 8.84
C THR A 224 1.06 8.80 10.31
N SER A 225 1.78 9.55 11.15
CA SER A 225 1.50 9.69 12.58
C SER A 225 0.15 10.37 12.84
N SER A 226 -0.20 11.40 12.06
CA SER A 226 -1.50 12.08 12.17
C SER A 226 -2.66 11.16 11.80
N VAL A 227 -2.52 10.37 10.73
CA VAL A 227 -3.53 9.38 10.33
C VAL A 227 -3.68 8.31 11.41
N SER A 228 -2.56 7.79 11.96
CA SER A 228 -2.59 6.80 13.05
C SER A 228 -3.31 7.36 14.29
N ALA A 229 -2.94 8.55 14.75
CA ALA A 229 -3.55 9.19 15.91
C ALA A 229 -5.06 9.43 15.74
N LEU A 230 -5.50 9.85 14.55
CA LEU A 230 -6.92 10.03 14.27
C LEU A 230 -7.70 8.72 14.35
N VAL A 231 -7.17 7.66 13.74
CA VAL A 231 -7.84 6.35 13.70
C VAL A 231 -7.86 5.67 15.06
N GLU A 232 -6.84 5.91 15.89
CA GLU A 232 -6.77 5.46 17.29
C GLU A 232 -7.70 6.28 18.21
N GLY A 233 -8.24 7.41 17.73
CA GLY A 233 -9.06 8.31 18.53
C GLY A 233 -8.27 9.16 19.51
N SER A 234 -6.95 9.24 19.39
CA SER A 234 -6.06 10.04 20.23
C SER A 234 -5.88 11.48 19.73
N ALA A 235 -6.39 11.79 18.53
CA ALA A 235 -6.43 13.14 17.98
C ALA A 235 -7.79 13.41 17.31
N SER A 236 -8.26 14.65 17.38
CA SER A 236 -9.44 15.11 16.66
C SER A 236 -9.12 15.41 15.18
N ILE A 237 -10.18 15.48 14.35
CA ILE A 237 -10.02 15.84 12.92
C ILE A 237 -9.40 17.25 12.79
N GLU A 238 -9.81 18.18 13.64
CA GLU A 238 -9.31 19.55 13.62
C GLU A 238 -7.81 19.60 13.94
N GLU A 239 -7.36 18.89 14.96
CA GLU A 239 -5.93 18.75 15.31
C GLU A 239 -5.13 18.14 14.16
N VAL A 240 -5.66 17.09 13.52
CA VAL A 240 -5.00 16.45 12.38
C VAL A 240 -4.91 17.41 11.19
N ILE A 241 -5.98 18.11 10.83
CA ILE A 241 -5.97 19.09 9.74
C ILE A 241 -4.94 20.19 10.04
N ASN A 242 -4.94 20.73 11.24
CA ASN A 242 -3.97 21.73 11.66
C ASN A 242 -2.53 21.20 11.58
N SER A 243 -2.29 20.00 12.08
CA SER A 243 -0.98 19.33 11.99
C SER A 243 -0.51 19.10 10.55
N LEU A 244 -1.42 18.73 9.66
CA LEU A 244 -1.10 18.47 8.25
C LEU A 244 -0.81 19.75 7.46
N LEU A 245 -1.45 20.88 7.82
CA LEU A 245 -1.39 22.13 7.06
C LEU A 245 -0.43 23.19 7.65
N SER A 246 -0.16 23.17 8.96
CA SER A 246 0.57 24.23 9.69
C SER A 246 2.06 24.00 9.90
N ARG A 247 2.70 23.21 9.03
CA ARG A 247 4.14 22.92 9.16
C ARG A 247 5.00 24.15 8.88
N PRO A 248 6.13 24.31 9.64
CA PRO A 248 7.09 25.35 9.32
C PRO A 248 7.60 25.19 7.89
N THR A 249 7.68 26.31 7.18
CA THR A 249 8.29 26.38 5.86
C THR A 249 9.77 26.03 5.97
N LYS A 250 10.19 24.99 5.26
CA LYS A 250 11.59 24.57 5.10
C LYS A 250 11.99 24.83 3.64
N GLU A 251 13.29 24.92 3.37
CA GLU A 251 13.79 24.83 1.99
C GLU A 251 13.37 23.49 1.39
N GLU A 252 13.02 23.53 0.09
CA GLU A 252 12.56 22.37 -0.67
C GLU A 252 13.74 21.58 -1.25
#